data_dec10e9004f3ba9388d4470326ef57b5
#
_entry.id   dec10e9004f3ba9388d4470326ef57b5
#
_cell.length_a   1.000
_cell.length_b   1.000
_cell.length_c   1.000
_cell.angle_alpha   90.00
_cell.angle_beta   90.00
_cell.angle_gamma   90.00
#
_symmetry.space_group_name_H-M   'P 1'
#
loop_
_entity.id
_entity.type
_entity.pdbx_description
1 polymer ?
#
loop_
_entity_poly.entity_id
_entity_poly.type
_entity_poly.pdbx_seq_one_letter_code
_entity_poly.pdbx_strand_id
1 'polypeptide(L)'
;MSWRSRYCPVGVAVGSGYRGAVGFSRAELESFRDVAVPDLVGPGVRLLFVGINPGLWTAATQTHFAHPGNRFYPALRRAGIIDRDLDRAAGMTEDDRQYLVGRGLGITNLVNRATARADELGPAELRAGRIRLAELVGHHHPQVVAVAGITAYRTAFGRPSARGGEQADLLAGAALWVVPNPSGLNAHETLDSLAEAYAASARAAGVLGSASG
;
A
#
# COMPACT_ATOMS: atom_id res chain seq x y z
N MET A 1 -6.38 26.62 -8.60
CA MET A 1 -5.20 27.01 -7.81
C MET A 1 -4.11 25.97 -8.07
N SER A 2 -2.97 26.44 -8.57
CA SER A 2 -1.88 25.65 -9.16
C SER A 2 -1.11 24.86 -8.11
N TRP A 3 -1.07 23.54 -8.23
CA TRP A 3 -0.18 22.65 -7.49
C TRP A 3 1.23 22.68 -8.11
N ARG A 4 1.95 23.77 -7.90
CA ARG A 4 3.38 23.80 -8.15
C ARG A 4 4.12 23.98 -6.84
N SER A 5 5.07 23.07 -6.64
CA SER A 5 6.21 23.22 -5.72
C SER A 5 6.18 22.40 -4.44
N ARG A 6 7.05 21.48 -4.35
CA ARG A 6 8.44 21.48 -3.87
C ARG A 6 8.94 20.02 -3.84
N TYR A 7 9.23 19.46 -4.96
CA TYR A 7 10.06 18.27 -5.03
C TYR A 7 11.38 18.64 -5.68
N CYS A 8 12.44 18.69 -4.88
CA CYS A 8 13.80 18.60 -5.38
C CYS A 8 14.08 17.10 -5.50
N PRO A 9 14.18 16.50 -6.69
CA PRO A 9 14.71 15.15 -6.81
C PRO A 9 16.19 15.23 -6.51
N VAL A 10 16.65 14.49 -5.51
CA VAL A 10 18.07 14.16 -5.39
C VAL A 10 18.39 13.41 -6.68
N GLY A 11 19.13 14.07 -7.57
CA GLY A 11 19.47 13.56 -8.88
C GLY A 11 20.36 12.33 -8.77
N VAL A 12 19.77 11.16 -8.91
CA VAL A 12 20.50 9.99 -9.39
C VAL A 12 20.57 10.18 -10.90
N ALA A 13 21.76 10.49 -11.41
CA ALA A 13 22.03 10.58 -12.84
C ALA A 13 21.75 9.20 -13.45
N VAL A 14 20.62 9.06 -14.11
CA VAL A 14 20.32 7.88 -14.94
C VAL A 14 21.11 8.05 -16.23
N GLY A 15 22.30 7.42 -16.27
CA GLY A 15 23.05 7.23 -17.52
C GLY A 15 22.18 6.50 -18.52
N SER A 16 22.00 7.11 -19.69
CA SER A 16 21.36 6.52 -20.85
C SER A 16 22.07 5.22 -21.27
N GLY A 17 21.38 4.09 -21.18
CA GLY A 17 21.83 2.86 -21.80
C GLY A 17 22.09 1.71 -20.82
N TYR A 18 21.16 0.86 -20.67
CA TYR A 18 21.04 -0.48 -20.07
C TYR A 18 19.90 -0.53 -19.04
N ARG A 19 18.82 -1.21 -19.38
CA ARG A 19 17.82 -1.66 -18.41
C ARG A 19 18.43 -2.82 -17.59
N GLY A 20 19.42 -2.50 -16.76
CA GLY A 20 19.90 -3.39 -15.73
C GLY A 20 18.85 -3.43 -14.60
N ALA A 21 18.66 -4.57 -13.95
CA ALA A 21 17.84 -4.69 -12.78
C ALA A 21 18.25 -3.60 -11.77
N VAL A 22 17.31 -2.72 -11.36
CA VAL A 22 17.56 -1.74 -10.30
C VAL A 22 17.88 -2.52 -9.03
N GLY A 23 19.12 -2.44 -8.56
CA GLY A 23 19.58 -3.07 -7.33
C GLY A 23 20.13 -1.99 -6.40
N PHE A 24 19.72 -2.02 -5.14
CA PHE A 24 20.30 -1.21 -4.09
C PHE A 24 21.20 -2.10 -3.22
N SER A 25 22.37 -1.63 -2.85
CA SER A 25 23.17 -2.24 -1.79
C SER A 25 22.44 -2.08 -0.45
N ARG A 26 22.82 -2.91 0.53
CA ARG A 26 22.27 -2.81 1.89
C ARG A 26 22.54 -1.44 2.52
N ALA A 27 23.73 -0.86 2.29
CA ALA A 27 24.09 0.45 2.84
C ALA A 27 23.26 1.59 2.22
N GLU A 28 23.01 1.53 0.91
CA GLU A 28 22.14 2.48 0.23
C GLU A 28 20.72 2.39 0.77
N LEU A 29 20.16 1.20 0.91
CA LEU A 29 18.82 1.03 1.49
C LEU A 29 18.73 1.57 2.91
N GLU A 30 19.75 1.32 3.74
CA GLU A 30 19.75 1.78 5.13
C GLU A 30 19.75 3.31 5.25
N SER A 31 20.27 4.05 4.26
CA SER A 31 20.23 5.51 4.23
C SER A 31 18.80 6.07 4.09
N PHE A 32 17.83 5.26 3.69
CA PHE A 32 16.42 5.63 3.61
C PHE A 32 15.62 5.29 4.87
N ARG A 33 16.27 4.88 5.95
CA ARG A 33 15.62 4.67 7.25
C ARG A 33 14.95 5.96 7.72
N ASP A 34 13.76 5.81 8.30
CA ASP A 34 12.91 6.90 8.80
C ASP A 34 12.37 7.87 7.73
N VAL A 35 12.70 7.66 6.46
CA VAL A 35 12.15 8.47 5.36
C VAL A 35 10.66 8.19 5.21
N ALA A 36 9.87 9.25 5.07
CA ALA A 36 8.44 9.17 4.77
C ALA A 36 8.19 8.97 3.28
N VAL A 37 7.09 8.28 2.96
CA VAL A 37 6.63 8.09 1.57
C VAL A 37 5.24 8.71 1.45
N PRO A 38 5.01 9.62 0.49
CA PRO A 38 3.71 10.23 0.29
C PRO A 38 2.62 9.19 0.00
N ASP A 39 1.45 9.41 0.57
CA ASP A 39 0.29 8.58 0.27
C ASP A 39 -0.10 8.72 -1.21
N LEU A 40 -0.45 7.63 -1.85
CA LEU A 40 -1.02 7.63 -3.19
C LEU A 40 -2.54 7.65 -3.06
N VAL A 41 -3.12 8.83 -2.99
CA VAL A 41 -4.58 9.00 -2.86
C VAL A 41 -5.00 10.18 -3.73
N GLY A 42 -6.08 10.00 -4.47
CA GLY A 42 -6.63 11.04 -5.34
C GLY A 42 -8.15 11.16 -5.22
N PRO A 43 -8.74 12.12 -5.95
CA PRO A 43 -10.18 12.28 -6.00
C PRO A 43 -10.89 11.00 -6.45
N GLY A 44 -12.03 10.69 -5.82
CA GLY A 44 -12.84 9.53 -6.20
C GLY A 44 -12.26 8.18 -5.77
N VAL A 45 -11.33 8.16 -4.81
CA VAL A 45 -10.84 6.90 -4.20
C VAL A 45 -12.03 6.11 -3.63
N ARG A 46 -12.12 4.83 -4.01
CA ARG A 46 -13.14 3.90 -3.53
C ARG A 46 -12.57 2.81 -2.64
N LEU A 47 -11.37 2.33 -2.98
CA LEU A 47 -10.64 1.32 -2.23
C LEU A 47 -9.28 1.87 -1.81
N LEU A 48 -9.08 1.99 -0.50
CA LEU A 48 -7.82 2.42 0.10
C LEU A 48 -7.09 1.21 0.70
N PHE A 49 -6.01 0.79 0.08
CA PHE A 49 -5.11 -0.21 0.66
C PHE A 49 -4.18 0.44 1.68
N VAL A 50 -4.01 -0.22 2.82
CA VAL A 50 -3.21 0.29 3.95
C VAL A 50 -2.13 -0.72 4.29
N GLY A 51 -0.87 -0.41 3.97
CA GLY A 51 0.28 -1.18 4.43
C GLY A 51 0.58 -0.95 5.92
N ILE A 52 1.53 -1.68 6.47
CA ILE A 52 1.99 -1.48 7.86
C ILE A 52 2.85 -0.23 7.90
N ASN A 53 3.94 -0.22 7.12
CA ASN A 53 4.84 0.91 6.94
C ASN A 53 5.65 0.76 5.64
N PRO A 54 6.29 1.82 5.15
CA PRO A 54 7.23 1.70 4.05
C PRO A 54 8.42 0.81 4.43
N GLY A 55 8.78 -0.14 3.57
CA GLY A 55 10.10 -0.76 3.63
C GLY A 55 11.16 0.18 3.05
N LEU A 56 12.44 -0.08 3.31
CA LEU A 56 13.54 0.77 2.81
C LEU A 56 13.54 0.90 1.28
N TRP A 57 13.20 -0.17 0.56
CA TRP A 57 13.06 -0.13 -0.90
C TRP A 57 11.94 0.79 -1.36
N THR A 58 10.81 0.76 -0.66
CA THR A 58 9.68 1.66 -0.89
C THR A 58 10.09 3.12 -0.69
N ALA A 59 10.87 3.41 0.35
CA ALA A 59 11.38 4.74 0.62
C ALA A 59 12.40 5.20 -0.45
N ALA A 60 13.28 4.31 -0.90
CA ALA A 60 14.26 4.59 -1.95
C ALA A 60 13.59 4.92 -3.30
N THR A 61 12.51 4.23 -3.64
CA THR A 61 11.81 4.39 -4.92
C THR A 61 10.57 5.30 -4.84
N GLN A 62 10.21 5.75 -3.64
CA GLN A 62 8.98 6.52 -3.38
C GLN A 62 7.73 5.85 -3.97
N THR A 63 7.72 4.50 -3.95
CA THR A 63 6.65 3.67 -4.52
C THR A 63 6.22 2.62 -3.51
N HIS A 64 4.96 2.64 -3.12
CA HIS A 64 4.42 1.68 -2.16
C HIS A 64 4.55 0.24 -2.67
N PHE A 65 4.87 -0.70 -1.76
CA PHE A 65 5.03 -2.12 -2.06
C PHE A 65 6.05 -2.44 -3.16
N ALA A 66 7.05 -1.56 -3.37
CA ALA A 66 7.98 -1.61 -4.49
C ALA A 66 8.99 -2.77 -4.44
N HIS A 67 9.28 -3.34 -3.27
CA HIS A 67 10.27 -4.42 -3.17
C HIS A 67 10.00 -5.53 -4.20
N PRO A 68 11.02 -5.99 -4.97
CA PRO A 68 10.84 -6.98 -6.04
C PRO A 68 10.09 -8.25 -5.60
N GLY A 69 10.37 -8.74 -4.39
CA GLY A 69 9.69 -9.91 -3.80
C GLY A 69 8.30 -9.63 -3.22
N ASN A 70 7.79 -8.38 -3.28
CA ASN A 70 6.45 -8.06 -2.80
C ASN A 70 5.40 -8.50 -3.82
N ARG A 71 4.32 -9.12 -3.36
CA ARG A 71 3.26 -9.70 -4.21
C ARG A 71 2.03 -8.83 -4.38
N PHE A 72 2.05 -7.58 -3.89
CA PHE A 72 0.89 -6.67 -3.93
C PHE A 72 0.39 -6.45 -5.37
N TYR A 73 1.22 -5.89 -6.24
CA TYR A 73 0.83 -5.63 -7.63
C TYR A 73 0.56 -6.89 -8.44
N PRO A 74 1.36 -7.96 -8.33
CA PRO A 74 0.98 -9.26 -8.90
C PRO A 74 -0.40 -9.76 -8.46
N ALA A 75 -0.75 -9.59 -7.17
CA ALA A 75 -2.06 -9.96 -6.66
C ALA A 75 -3.19 -9.08 -7.19
N LEU A 76 -2.97 -7.75 -7.32
CA LEU A 76 -3.94 -6.85 -7.97
C LEU A 76 -4.18 -7.25 -9.43
N ARG A 77 -3.10 -7.62 -10.16
CA ARG A 77 -3.20 -8.09 -11.54
C ARG A 77 -3.96 -9.41 -11.65
N ARG A 78 -3.62 -10.37 -10.79
CA ARG A 78 -4.28 -11.68 -10.71
C ARG A 78 -5.75 -11.57 -10.35
N ALA A 79 -6.11 -10.62 -9.50
CA ALA A 79 -7.49 -10.31 -9.08
C ALA A 79 -8.29 -9.56 -10.16
N GLY A 80 -7.68 -9.08 -11.25
CA GLY A 80 -8.32 -8.24 -12.26
C GLY A 80 -8.60 -6.80 -11.79
N ILE A 81 -8.04 -6.39 -10.64
CA ILE A 81 -8.18 -5.02 -10.11
C ILE A 81 -7.40 -4.04 -10.99
N ILE A 82 -6.27 -4.46 -11.52
CA ILE A 82 -5.49 -3.77 -12.55
C ILE A 82 -5.36 -4.68 -13.77
N ASP A 83 -5.24 -4.09 -14.98
CA ASP A 83 -5.18 -4.81 -16.26
C ASP A 83 -3.81 -4.72 -16.93
N ARG A 84 -2.84 -4.01 -16.35
CA ARG A 84 -1.46 -3.90 -16.83
C ARG A 84 -0.45 -4.17 -15.70
N ASP A 85 0.76 -4.57 -16.09
CA ASP A 85 1.88 -4.66 -15.16
C ASP A 85 2.48 -3.29 -14.91
N LEU A 86 2.96 -3.07 -13.67
CA LEU A 86 3.57 -1.82 -13.23
C LEU A 86 5.02 -2.07 -12.86
N ASP A 87 5.94 -1.28 -13.40
CA ASP A 87 7.36 -1.34 -13.04
C ASP A 87 7.61 -0.61 -11.71
N ARG A 88 7.31 -1.32 -10.63
CA ARG A 88 7.42 -0.79 -9.27
C ARG A 88 8.83 -0.77 -8.70
N ALA A 89 9.69 -1.69 -9.16
CA ALA A 89 11.02 -1.89 -8.56
C ALA A 89 11.97 -0.71 -8.82
N ALA A 90 11.82 -0.07 -9.97
CA ALA A 90 12.54 1.16 -10.33
C ALA A 90 11.84 2.45 -9.88
N GLY A 91 10.61 2.32 -9.40
CA GLY A 91 9.73 3.45 -9.08
C GLY A 91 8.65 3.68 -10.14
N MET A 92 7.44 3.93 -9.69
CA MET A 92 6.32 4.20 -10.60
C MET A 92 6.47 5.54 -11.30
N THR A 93 6.08 5.56 -12.56
CA THR A 93 5.90 6.79 -13.33
C THR A 93 4.66 7.56 -12.84
N GLU A 94 4.55 8.81 -13.24
CA GLU A 94 3.33 9.59 -12.95
C GLU A 94 2.11 8.99 -13.65
N ASP A 95 2.27 8.45 -14.87
CA ASP A 95 1.20 7.74 -15.58
C ASP A 95 0.71 6.50 -14.82
N ASP A 96 1.61 5.73 -14.18
CA ASP A 96 1.22 4.61 -13.33
C ASP A 96 0.45 5.05 -12.09
N ARG A 97 0.84 6.16 -11.48
CA ARG A 97 0.12 6.74 -10.32
C ARG A 97 -1.27 7.20 -10.72
N GLN A 98 -1.38 7.94 -11.82
CA GLN A 98 -2.67 8.41 -12.36
C GLN A 98 -3.56 7.24 -12.79
N TYR A 99 -2.99 6.20 -13.36
CA TYR A 99 -3.72 4.99 -13.70
C TYR A 99 -4.36 4.33 -12.45
N LEU A 100 -3.60 4.16 -11.37
CA LEU A 100 -4.15 3.59 -10.12
C LEU A 100 -5.25 4.49 -9.52
N VAL A 101 -5.00 5.79 -9.43
CA VAL A 101 -5.97 6.77 -8.93
C VAL A 101 -7.23 6.78 -9.81
N GLY A 102 -7.09 6.77 -11.12
CA GLY A 102 -8.21 6.74 -12.07
C GLY A 102 -9.09 5.49 -11.94
N ARG A 103 -8.55 4.38 -11.42
CA ARG A 103 -9.32 3.17 -11.07
C ARG A 103 -10.01 3.26 -9.71
N GLY A 104 -9.88 4.37 -9.00
CA GLY A 104 -10.43 4.55 -7.66
C GLY A 104 -9.62 3.84 -6.57
N LEU A 105 -8.34 3.56 -6.84
CA LEU A 105 -7.42 2.94 -5.88
C LEU A 105 -6.61 4.00 -5.14
N GLY A 106 -6.45 3.81 -3.83
CA GLY A 106 -5.53 4.56 -3.00
C GLY A 106 -4.59 3.62 -2.24
N ILE A 107 -3.42 4.10 -1.88
CA ILE A 107 -2.43 3.34 -1.10
C ILE A 107 -1.83 4.26 -0.03
N THR A 108 -1.81 3.81 1.20
CA THR A 108 -1.16 4.45 2.36
C THR A 108 -0.53 3.41 3.28
N ASN A 109 -0.03 3.84 4.43
CA ASN A 109 0.46 2.97 5.49
C ASN A 109 -0.11 3.39 6.86
N LEU A 110 -0.16 2.47 7.83
CA LEU A 110 -0.48 2.82 9.22
C LEU A 110 0.57 3.79 9.77
N VAL A 111 1.84 3.44 9.64
CA VAL A 111 2.96 4.27 10.06
C VAL A 111 3.74 4.71 8.82
N ASN A 112 3.93 6.02 8.64
CA ASN A 112 4.65 6.54 7.48
C ASN A 112 6.12 6.81 7.80
N ARG A 113 6.80 5.80 8.33
CA ARG A 113 8.23 5.79 8.67
C ARG A 113 8.88 4.52 8.12
N ALA A 114 9.88 4.68 7.27
CA ALA A 114 10.56 3.55 6.65
C ALA A 114 11.43 2.78 7.65
N THR A 115 11.27 1.46 7.65
CA THR A 115 12.12 0.54 8.44
C THR A 115 12.55 -0.64 7.58
N ALA A 116 13.59 -1.35 8.00
CA ALA A 116 14.00 -2.58 7.34
C ALA A 116 12.96 -3.70 7.54
N ARG A 117 12.29 -3.71 8.71
CA ARG A 117 11.29 -4.72 9.09
C ARG A 117 10.12 -4.07 9.84
N ALA A 118 8.92 -4.59 9.63
CA ALA A 118 7.72 -4.08 10.28
C ALA A 118 7.69 -4.31 11.81
N ASP A 119 8.43 -5.28 12.33
CA ASP A 119 8.55 -5.57 13.76
C ASP A 119 9.42 -4.54 14.53
N GLU A 120 10.06 -3.62 13.83
CA GLU A 120 10.72 -2.45 14.43
C GLU A 120 9.72 -1.38 14.91
N LEU A 121 8.43 -1.52 14.56
CA LEU A 121 7.38 -0.59 14.97
C LEU A 121 6.78 -1.00 16.30
N GLY A 122 6.73 -0.05 17.23
CA GLY A 122 6.10 -0.26 18.53
C GLY A 122 4.56 -0.23 18.48
N PRO A 123 3.88 -0.87 19.45
CA PRO A 123 2.41 -0.83 19.52
C PRO A 123 1.84 0.59 19.63
N ALA A 124 2.57 1.54 20.23
CA ALA A 124 2.16 2.93 20.35
C ALA A 124 2.13 3.62 18.97
N GLU A 125 3.14 3.36 18.12
CA GLU A 125 3.18 3.90 16.75
C GLU A 125 2.03 3.37 15.90
N LEU A 126 1.72 2.07 16.01
CA LEU A 126 0.61 1.46 15.27
C LEU A 126 -0.74 2.05 15.70
N ARG A 127 -0.95 2.30 17.01
CA ARG A 127 -2.17 2.96 17.52
C ARG A 127 -2.27 4.41 17.07
N ALA A 128 -1.17 5.17 17.10
CA ALA A 128 -1.13 6.53 16.55
C ALA A 128 -1.40 6.54 15.04
N GLY A 129 -0.87 5.55 14.32
CA GLY A 129 -1.12 5.35 12.89
C GLY A 129 -2.60 5.16 12.55
N ARG A 130 -3.36 4.46 13.40
CA ARG A 130 -4.82 4.34 13.25
C ARG A 130 -5.52 5.71 13.31
N ILE A 131 -5.09 6.61 14.21
CA ILE A 131 -5.68 7.95 14.34
C ILE A 131 -5.44 8.74 13.04
N ARG A 132 -4.19 8.78 12.56
CA ARG A 132 -3.84 9.41 11.28
C ARG A 132 -4.63 8.82 10.11
N LEU A 133 -4.78 7.49 10.09
CA LEU A 133 -5.57 6.81 9.07
C LEU A 133 -7.04 7.23 9.09
N ALA A 134 -7.65 7.38 10.27
CA ALA A 134 -9.03 7.85 10.40
C ALA A 134 -9.22 9.27 9.86
N GLU A 135 -8.25 10.16 10.08
CA GLU A 135 -8.25 11.52 9.52
C GLU A 135 -8.15 11.49 7.99
N LEU A 136 -7.24 10.66 7.43
CA LEU A 136 -7.10 10.48 5.99
C LEU A 136 -8.40 9.96 5.36
N VAL A 137 -9.01 8.95 5.97
CA VAL A 137 -10.28 8.36 5.52
C VAL A 137 -11.41 9.38 5.60
N GLY A 138 -11.49 10.15 6.69
CA GLY A 138 -12.47 11.23 6.85
C GLY A 138 -12.31 12.37 5.85
N HIS A 139 -11.11 12.56 5.27
CA HIS A 139 -10.87 13.56 4.23
C HIS A 139 -11.21 13.05 2.82
N HIS A 140 -10.89 11.80 2.53
CA HIS A 140 -11.00 11.24 1.18
C HIS A 140 -12.27 10.40 0.94
N HIS A 141 -12.96 9.98 1.99
CA HIS A 141 -14.21 9.22 1.97
C HIS A 141 -14.17 7.96 1.07
N PRO A 142 -13.17 7.08 1.17
CA PRO A 142 -13.20 5.81 0.45
C PRO A 142 -14.39 4.96 0.91
N GLN A 143 -14.90 4.09 0.05
CA GLN A 143 -15.94 3.15 0.45
C GLN A 143 -15.39 2.02 1.32
N VAL A 144 -14.19 1.55 1.00
CA VAL A 144 -13.51 0.45 1.69
C VAL A 144 -12.07 0.84 2.04
N VAL A 145 -11.67 0.50 3.26
CA VAL A 145 -10.29 0.56 3.76
C VAL A 145 -9.80 -0.86 4.01
N ALA A 146 -8.82 -1.32 3.24
CA ALA A 146 -8.26 -2.67 3.29
C ALA A 146 -6.88 -2.66 3.96
N VAL A 147 -6.81 -3.05 5.24
CA VAL A 147 -5.56 -3.08 6.02
C VAL A 147 -4.83 -4.40 5.77
N ALA A 148 -3.61 -4.30 5.23
CA ALA A 148 -2.77 -5.45 4.89
C ALA A 148 -1.93 -5.93 6.08
N GLY A 149 -2.41 -6.97 6.77
CA GLY A 149 -1.69 -7.63 7.87
C GLY A 149 -2.47 -7.66 9.17
N ILE A 150 -2.92 -8.85 9.53
CA ILE A 150 -3.79 -9.09 10.70
C ILE A 150 -3.13 -8.70 12.03
N THR A 151 -1.83 -8.95 12.20
CA THR A 151 -1.13 -8.66 13.46
C THR A 151 -1.06 -7.14 13.72
N ALA A 152 -0.69 -6.37 12.69
CA ALA A 152 -0.66 -4.91 12.79
C ALA A 152 -2.07 -4.34 13.01
N TYR A 153 -3.08 -4.88 12.32
CA TYR A 153 -4.46 -4.50 12.52
C TYR A 153 -4.89 -4.74 13.98
N ARG A 154 -4.69 -5.95 14.51
CA ARG A 154 -5.06 -6.29 15.90
C ARG A 154 -4.47 -5.32 16.91
N THR A 155 -3.20 -4.95 16.72
CA THR A 155 -2.50 -4.01 17.61
C THR A 155 -3.01 -2.58 17.46
N ALA A 156 -3.12 -2.10 16.21
CA ALA A 156 -3.52 -0.72 15.92
C ALA A 156 -4.96 -0.42 16.33
N PHE A 157 -5.86 -1.38 16.12
CA PHE A 157 -7.30 -1.22 16.37
C PHE A 157 -7.76 -1.78 17.73
N GLY A 158 -6.88 -2.44 18.50
CA GLY A 158 -7.24 -3.05 19.77
C GLY A 158 -8.24 -4.20 19.61
N ARG A 159 -8.14 -4.98 18.53
CA ARG A 159 -9.04 -6.09 18.20
C ARG A 159 -8.29 -7.43 18.16
N PRO A 160 -7.88 -8.00 19.31
CA PRO A 160 -7.01 -9.19 19.35
C PRO A 160 -7.63 -10.43 18.69
N SER A 161 -8.96 -10.53 18.69
CA SER A 161 -9.70 -11.65 18.11
C SER A 161 -10.10 -11.43 16.64
N ALA A 162 -9.73 -10.31 16.01
CA ALA A 162 -10.07 -10.02 14.61
C ALA A 162 -9.57 -11.14 13.67
N ARG A 163 -10.33 -11.38 12.61
CA ARG A 163 -9.99 -12.32 11.53
C ARG A 163 -9.85 -11.57 10.22
N GLY A 164 -9.30 -12.23 9.20
CA GLY A 164 -9.28 -11.71 7.83
C GLY A 164 -10.69 -11.52 7.27
N GLY A 165 -10.84 -10.60 6.32
CA GLY A 165 -12.12 -10.24 5.70
C GLY A 165 -12.72 -8.96 6.25
N GLU A 166 -14.01 -8.76 6.01
CA GLU A 166 -14.75 -7.60 6.48
C GLU A 166 -14.86 -7.58 8.01
N GLN A 167 -14.76 -6.37 8.58
CA GLN A 167 -14.87 -6.14 10.01
C GLN A 167 -16.21 -5.48 10.33
N ALA A 168 -16.73 -5.73 11.52
CA ALA A 168 -18.02 -5.15 11.96
C ALA A 168 -17.94 -3.63 12.19
N ASP A 169 -16.75 -3.12 12.50
CA ASP A 169 -16.52 -1.69 12.74
C ASP A 169 -16.31 -0.94 11.43
N LEU A 170 -16.73 0.32 11.39
CA LEU A 170 -16.38 1.28 10.34
C LEU A 170 -15.20 2.14 10.78
N LEU A 171 -14.45 2.66 9.83
CA LEU A 171 -13.42 3.67 10.07
C LEU A 171 -13.82 4.98 9.38
N ALA A 172 -14.18 6.00 10.16
CA ALA A 172 -14.64 7.30 9.65
C ALA A 172 -15.71 7.17 8.53
N GLY A 173 -16.62 6.19 8.66
CA GLY A 173 -17.69 5.92 7.72
C GLY A 173 -17.37 4.89 6.63
N ALA A 174 -16.12 4.54 6.41
CA ALA A 174 -15.72 3.52 5.43
C ALA A 174 -15.81 2.10 6.00
N ALA A 175 -16.21 1.13 5.18
CA ALA A 175 -16.15 -0.29 5.53
C ALA A 175 -14.70 -0.73 5.74
N LEU A 176 -14.43 -1.44 6.83
CA LEU A 176 -13.09 -1.82 7.23
C LEU A 176 -12.84 -3.30 6.94
N TRP A 177 -11.77 -3.59 6.25
CA TRP A 177 -11.35 -4.92 5.86
C TRP A 177 -9.95 -5.22 6.33
N VAL A 178 -9.69 -6.49 6.67
CA VAL A 178 -8.35 -7.02 6.91
C VAL A 178 -8.00 -7.98 5.79
N VAL A 179 -6.93 -7.66 5.07
CA VAL A 179 -6.43 -8.48 3.97
C VAL A 179 -5.03 -9.04 4.31
N PRO A 180 -4.62 -10.16 3.70
CA PRO A 180 -3.31 -10.72 3.96
C PRO A 180 -2.17 -9.76 3.55
N ASN A 181 -1.06 -9.83 4.30
CA ASN A 181 0.14 -9.05 4.00
C ASN A 181 0.85 -9.61 2.75
N PRO A 182 1.09 -8.79 1.71
CA PRO A 182 1.71 -9.22 0.45
C PRO A 182 3.23 -9.42 0.53
N SER A 183 3.84 -9.22 1.69
CA SER A 183 5.29 -9.39 1.88
C SER A 183 5.74 -10.77 1.44
N GLY A 184 6.86 -10.85 0.70
CA GLY A 184 7.49 -12.11 0.34
C GLY A 184 7.93 -12.96 1.54
N LEU A 185 8.05 -12.36 2.72
CA LEU A 185 8.35 -13.06 3.97
C LEU A 185 7.13 -13.80 4.55
N ASN A 186 5.93 -13.54 4.04
CA ASN A 186 4.70 -14.22 4.46
C ASN A 186 4.54 -15.56 3.72
N ALA A 187 5.12 -16.63 4.25
CA ALA A 187 5.12 -17.95 3.63
C ALA A 187 3.74 -18.65 3.64
N HIS A 188 2.78 -18.17 4.42
CA HIS A 188 1.46 -18.79 4.56
C HIS A 188 0.49 -18.41 3.44
N GLU A 189 0.79 -17.36 2.67
CA GLU A 189 -0.07 -16.87 1.61
C GLU A 189 0.47 -17.22 0.24
N THR A 190 -0.42 -17.61 -0.64
CA THR A 190 -0.12 -17.78 -2.08
C THR A 190 -0.52 -16.52 -2.85
N LEU A 191 -0.12 -16.42 -4.12
CA LEU A 191 -0.58 -15.34 -4.97
C LEU A 191 -2.10 -15.37 -5.17
N ASP A 192 -2.67 -16.60 -5.25
CA ASP A 192 -4.11 -16.79 -5.43
C ASP A 192 -4.90 -16.38 -4.18
N SER A 193 -4.45 -16.75 -2.97
CA SER A 193 -5.13 -16.34 -1.72
C SER A 193 -5.09 -14.82 -1.51
N LEU A 194 -3.96 -14.17 -1.87
CA LEU A 194 -3.85 -12.71 -1.87
C LEU A 194 -4.84 -12.08 -2.86
N ALA A 195 -4.88 -12.61 -4.10
CA ALA A 195 -5.75 -12.10 -5.15
C ALA A 195 -7.23 -12.23 -4.79
N GLU A 196 -7.63 -13.36 -4.22
CA GLU A 196 -9.01 -13.60 -3.75
C GLU A 196 -9.43 -12.60 -2.67
N ALA A 197 -8.60 -12.41 -1.63
CA ALA A 197 -8.89 -11.47 -0.55
C ALA A 197 -8.97 -10.02 -1.05
N TYR A 198 -8.09 -9.64 -1.99
CA TYR A 198 -8.09 -8.29 -2.57
C TYR A 198 -9.29 -8.09 -3.50
N ALA A 199 -9.66 -9.12 -4.29
CA ALA A 199 -10.85 -9.06 -5.13
C ALA A 199 -12.13 -8.91 -4.30
N ALA A 200 -12.24 -9.57 -3.14
CA ALA A 200 -13.38 -9.43 -2.24
C ALA A 200 -13.54 -7.98 -1.75
N SER A 201 -12.47 -7.36 -1.26
CA SER A 201 -12.47 -5.96 -0.84
C SER A 201 -12.74 -4.99 -2.02
N ALA A 202 -12.25 -5.31 -3.23
CA ALA A 202 -12.45 -4.50 -4.42
C ALA A 202 -13.90 -4.56 -4.95
N ARG A 203 -14.55 -5.72 -4.83
CA ARG A 203 -16.00 -5.85 -5.11
C ARG A 203 -16.82 -5.04 -4.12
N ALA A 204 -16.53 -5.14 -2.82
CA ALA A 204 -17.20 -4.34 -1.80
C ALA A 204 -17.05 -2.83 -2.04
N ALA A 205 -15.92 -2.39 -2.59
CA ALA A 205 -15.66 -1.00 -2.97
C ALA A 205 -16.26 -0.61 -4.33
N GLY A 206 -16.88 -1.52 -5.07
CA GLY A 206 -17.36 -1.27 -6.44
C GLY A 206 -16.23 -1.01 -7.46
N VAL A 207 -14.99 -1.37 -7.14
CA VAL A 207 -13.83 -1.26 -8.07
C VAL A 207 -13.83 -2.41 -9.06
N LEU A 208 -14.26 -3.59 -8.63
CA LEU A 208 -14.57 -4.73 -9.50
C LEU A 208 -16.08 -4.93 -9.60
N GLY A 209 -16.54 -5.35 -10.78
CA GLY A 209 -17.93 -5.79 -10.96
C GLY A 209 -18.25 -6.99 -10.04
N SER A 210 -19.53 -7.17 -9.72
CA SER A 210 -20.01 -8.39 -9.06
C SER A 210 -19.58 -9.58 -9.90
N ALA A 211 -19.09 -10.66 -9.25
CA ALA A 211 -18.91 -11.92 -9.96
C ALA A 211 -20.28 -12.31 -10.52
N SER A 212 -20.41 -12.31 -11.85
CA SER A 212 -21.57 -12.91 -12.50
C SER A 212 -21.59 -14.36 -12.10
N GLY A 213 -22.62 -14.77 -11.33
CA GLY A 213 -22.84 -16.15 -10.92
C GLY A 213 -23.21 -17.05 -12.11
#